data_63fe408569e04c37112e2c5c1c0f3f02
#
_entry.id   63fe408569e04c37112e2c5c1c0f3f02
#
_cell.length_a   1.000
_cell.length_b   1.000
_cell.length_c   1.000
_cell.angle_alpha   90.00
_cell.angle_beta   90.00
_cell.angle_gamma   90.00
#
_symmetry.space_group_name_H-M   'P 1'
#
loop_
_entity.id
_entity.type
_entity.pdbx_description
1 polymer ?
#
loop_
_entity_poly.entity_id
_entity_poly.type
_entity_poly.pdbx_seq_one_letter_code
_entity_poly.pdbx_strand_id
1 'polypeptide(L)'
;MKQLTSIDPNFNFQGNQIVCLEHENSFLYAEVIQVIEARKTCWVRPWILKVLSLKNNNFSEVDDNPTIFDLRESADLVLPISLFRLALDTEVIPLLSELDNLESEEQDLILTRQLLRQFVETLWEAYKPVFSQTKNP
;
A
#
# COMPACT_ATOMS: atom_id res chain seq x y z
N MET A 1 -28.68 3.97 -2.27
CA MET A 1 -28.09 3.75 -2.35
C MET A 1 -27.56 3.11 -2.60
N LYS A 2 -27.58 3.21 -2.71
CA LYS A 2 -26.98 2.66 -3.04
C LYS A 2 -26.34 1.85 -2.96
N GLN A 3 -26.40 1.75 -2.81
CA GLN A 3 -25.75 1.11 -2.64
C GLN A 3 -25.09 0.51 -2.88
N LEU A 4 -25.11 0.55 -2.93
CA LEU A 4 -24.42 0.18 -2.98
C LEU A 4 -23.76 -0.64 -3.01
N THR A 5 -23.72 -0.48 -3.03
CA THR A 5 -23.10 -1.13 -2.66
C THR A 5 -22.66 -2.47 -2.81
N SER A 6 -23.06 -3.05 -2.71
CA SER A 6 -22.93 -4.41 -3.03
C SER A 6 -22.25 -4.67 -4.31
N ILE A 7 -22.05 -3.70 -4.97
CA ILE A 7 -21.32 -3.71 -6.20
C ILE A 7 -19.87 -4.00 -5.90
N ASP A 8 -19.11 -4.39 -6.87
CA ASP A 8 -17.71 -4.69 -6.70
C ASP A 8 -17.01 -3.53 -5.99
N PRO A 9 -16.58 -3.72 -4.73
CA PRO A 9 -15.94 -2.65 -3.98
C PRO A 9 -14.63 -2.18 -4.60
N ASN A 10 -14.05 -2.98 -5.48
CA ASN A 10 -12.79 -2.61 -6.10
C ASN A 10 -12.92 -1.45 -7.07
N PHE A 11 -14.13 -1.14 -7.49
CA PHE A 11 -14.36 -0.04 -8.42
C PHE A 11 -14.85 1.23 -7.74
N ASN A 12 -14.87 1.23 -6.41
CA ASN A 12 -15.30 2.40 -5.65
C ASN A 12 -14.18 3.39 -5.36
N PHE A 13 -12.95 3.06 -5.71
CA PHE A 13 -11.83 3.96 -5.46
C PHE A 13 -11.88 5.15 -6.40
N GLN A 14 -11.57 6.31 -5.85
CA GLN A 14 -11.54 7.55 -6.61
C GLN A 14 -10.21 8.25 -6.41
N GLY A 15 -9.88 9.17 -7.30
CA GLY A 15 -8.68 9.95 -7.16
C GLY A 15 -8.59 10.63 -5.81
N ASN A 16 -7.39 10.73 -5.29
CA ASN A 16 -7.06 11.37 -4.02
C ASN A 16 -7.44 10.57 -2.78
N GLN A 17 -8.06 9.40 -2.94
CA GLN A 17 -8.32 8.55 -1.78
C GLN A 17 -7.05 7.81 -1.39
N ILE A 18 -6.92 7.55 -0.10
CA ILE A 18 -5.80 6.76 0.41
C ILE A 18 -6.22 5.32 0.50
N VAL A 19 -5.42 4.46 -0.07
CA VAL A 19 -5.66 3.01 -0.06
C VAL A 19 -4.50 2.31 0.62
N CYS A 20 -4.76 1.09 1.05
CA CYS A 20 -3.76 0.26 1.70
C CYS A 20 -3.68 -1.09 1.00
N LEU A 21 -2.47 -1.53 0.75
CA LEU A 21 -2.21 -2.87 0.25
C LEU A 21 -1.45 -3.60 1.34
N GLU A 22 -2.08 -4.62 1.90
CA GLU A 22 -1.54 -5.35 3.02
C GLU A 22 -1.06 -6.73 2.58
N HIS A 23 0.16 -7.08 2.96
CA HIS A 23 0.69 -8.40 2.67
C HIS A 23 1.58 -8.81 3.84
N GLU A 24 1.22 -9.91 4.49
CA GLU A 24 1.91 -10.40 5.68
C GLU A 24 2.00 -9.28 6.72
N ASN A 25 3.19 -8.88 7.11
CA ASN A 25 3.35 -7.83 8.13
C ASN A 25 3.71 -6.48 7.52
N SER A 26 3.49 -6.31 6.23
CA SER A 26 3.81 -5.06 5.53
C SER A 26 2.54 -4.41 5.01
N PHE A 27 2.50 -3.07 5.10
CA PHE A 27 1.34 -2.27 4.70
C PHE A 27 1.82 -1.12 3.84
N LEU A 28 1.40 -1.11 2.59
CA LEU A 28 1.70 -0.01 1.69
C LEU A 28 0.51 0.94 1.67
N TYR A 29 0.75 2.19 2.04
CA TYR A 29 -0.26 3.25 1.97
C TYR A 29 0.06 4.14 0.79
N ALA A 30 -0.94 4.40 -0.02
CA ALA A 30 -0.73 5.15 -1.25
C ALA A 30 -1.98 5.95 -1.59
N GLU A 31 -1.76 7.00 -2.37
CA GLU A 31 -2.85 7.84 -2.86
C GLU A 31 -3.25 7.37 -4.26
N VAL A 32 -4.56 7.20 -4.48
CA VAL A 32 -5.06 6.83 -5.80
C VAL A 32 -4.92 8.00 -6.75
N ILE A 33 -4.25 7.77 -7.87
CA ILE A 33 -4.17 8.75 -8.95
C ILE A 33 -5.30 8.46 -9.94
N GLN A 34 -5.43 7.21 -10.34
CA GLN A 34 -6.45 6.85 -11.32
C GLN A 34 -6.74 5.35 -11.26
N VAL A 35 -8.01 4.99 -11.38
CA VAL A 35 -8.42 3.60 -11.55
C VAL A 35 -8.52 3.34 -13.05
N ILE A 36 -7.88 2.27 -13.51
CA ILE A 36 -7.88 1.88 -14.91
C ILE A 36 -8.77 0.66 -15.03
N GLU A 37 -10.07 0.90 -15.23
CA GLU A 37 -11.07 -0.16 -15.18
C GLU A 37 -10.86 -1.23 -16.23
N ALA A 38 -10.46 -0.84 -17.43
CA ALA A 38 -10.27 -1.79 -18.52
C ALA A 38 -9.23 -2.86 -18.18
N ARG A 39 -8.28 -2.52 -17.34
CA ARG A 39 -7.20 -3.43 -16.96
C ARG A 39 -7.33 -3.91 -15.51
N LYS A 40 -8.32 -3.44 -14.80
CA LYS A 40 -8.53 -3.76 -13.39
C LYS A 40 -7.31 -3.44 -12.55
N THR A 41 -6.68 -2.31 -12.86
CA THR A 41 -5.50 -1.85 -12.14
C THR A 41 -5.76 -0.49 -11.55
N CYS A 42 -4.92 -0.11 -10.60
CA CYS A 42 -4.99 1.18 -9.95
C CYS A 42 -3.60 1.82 -10.00
N TRP A 43 -3.55 3.04 -10.50
CA TRP A 43 -2.34 3.83 -10.51
C TRP A 43 -2.30 4.59 -9.19
N VAL A 44 -1.25 4.36 -8.40
CA VAL A 44 -1.15 4.94 -7.07
C VAL A 44 0.20 5.61 -6.88
N ARG A 45 0.20 6.61 -6.00
CA ARG A 45 1.43 7.27 -5.56
C ARG A 45 1.74 6.81 -4.15
N PRO A 46 2.85 6.09 -3.97
CA PRO A 46 3.19 5.59 -2.64
C PRO A 46 3.47 6.72 -1.65
N TRP A 47 3.03 6.53 -0.41
CA TRP A 47 3.28 7.46 0.68
C TRP A 47 4.14 6.84 1.76
N ILE A 48 3.73 5.68 2.25
CA ILE A 48 4.35 5.06 3.42
C ILE A 48 4.36 3.54 3.26
N LEU A 49 5.47 2.94 3.64
CA LEU A 49 5.52 1.49 3.84
C LEU A 49 5.70 1.26 5.33
N LYS A 50 4.72 0.61 5.94
CA LYS A 50 4.75 0.28 7.36
C LYS A 50 5.07 -1.21 7.49
N VAL A 51 6.06 -1.54 8.29
CA VAL A 51 6.47 -2.93 8.51
C VAL A 51 6.39 -3.24 10.00
N LEU A 52 5.63 -4.27 10.33
CA LEU A 52 5.51 -4.75 11.69
C LEU A 52 6.55 -5.84 11.92
N SER A 53 7.12 -5.85 13.13
CA SER A 53 8.09 -6.87 13.50
C SER A 53 7.47 -7.78 14.54
N LEU A 54 7.80 -9.08 14.49
CA LEU A 54 7.37 -10.02 15.49
C LEU A 54 8.45 -10.11 16.56
N LYS A 55 8.03 -10.04 17.83
CA LYS A 55 8.96 -10.12 18.94
C LYS A 55 9.36 -11.57 19.19
N ASN A 56 10.67 -11.80 19.32
CA ASN A 56 11.19 -13.09 19.76
C ASN A 56 10.66 -14.28 18.97
N ASN A 57 10.38 -14.09 17.71
CA ASN A 57 9.81 -15.13 16.83
C ASN A 57 8.48 -15.68 17.34
N ASN A 58 7.80 -14.92 18.16
CA ASN A 58 6.50 -15.29 18.67
C ASN A 58 5.42 -14.64 17.84
N PHE A 59 4.67 -15.45 17.10
CA PHE A 59 3.67 -14.93 16.15
C PHE A 59 2.49 -14.25 16.84
N SER A 60 2.33 -14.45 18.14
CA SER A 60 1.24 -13.80 18.86
C SER A 60 1.62 -12.42 19.39
N GLU A 61 2.89 -12.07 19.34
CA GLU A 61 3.36 -10.78 19.83
C GLU A 61 3.93 -9.96 18.67
N VAL A 62 3.26 -8.86 18.40
CA VAL A 62 3.69 -7.94 17.34
C VAL A 62 4.31 -6.72 17.99
N ASP A 63 5.36 -6.21 17.37
CA ASP A 63 6.04 -5.02 17.84
C ASP A 63 5.06 -3.85 17.85
N ASP A 64 4.97 -3.16 18.98
CA ASP A 64 4.11 -1.99 19.11
C ASP A 64 4.64 -0.79 18.32
N ASN A 65 5.92 -0.84 17.93
CA ASN A 65 6.58 0.26 17.22
C ASN A 65 6.94 -0.18 15.81
N PRO A 66 5.98 -0.10 14.89
CA PRO A 66 6.28 -0.47 13.51
C PRO A 66 7.32 0.45 12.90
N THR A 67 8.08 -0.08 11.97
CA THR A 67 9.02 0.72 11.21
C THR A 67 8.29 1.35 10.04
N ILE A 68 8.50 2.64 9.85
CA ILE A 68 7.82 3.41 8.81
C ILE A 68 8.86 3.97 7.85
N PHE A 69 8.62 3.76 6.57
CA PHE A 69 9.50 4.26 5.52
C PHE A 69 8.73 5.28 4.68
N ASP A 70 9.33 6.43 4.47
CA ASP A 70 8.75 7.50 3.66
C ASP A 70 8.95 7.18 2.18
N LEU A 71 7.87 6.97 1.45
CA LEU A 71 7.92 6.62 0.04
C LEU A 71 7.54 7.78 -0.88
N ARG A 72 7.37 8.98 -0.36
CA ARG A 72 6.84 10.10 -1.15
C ARG A 72 7.72 10.48 -2.33
N GLU A 73 9.00 10.12 -2.30
CA GLU A 73 9.90 10.40 -3.41
C GLU A 73 10.11 9.17 -4.31
N SER A 74 9.31 8.14 -4.09
CA SER A 74 9.37 6.95 -4.93
C SER A 74 8.53 7.13 -6.19
N ALA A 75 8.78 6.28 -7.18
CA ALA A 75 7.99 6.28 -8.39
C ALA A 75 6.57 5.81 -8.12
N ASP A 76 5.64 6.27 -8.95
CA ASP A 76 4.27 5.78 -8.90
C ASP A 76 4.23 4.31 -9.29
N LEU A 77 3.18 3.62 -8.85
CA LEU A 77 2.99 2.20 -9.12
C LEU A 77 1.64 1.98 -9.78
N VAL A 78 1.58 0.94 -10.63
CA VAL A 78 0.32 0.46 -11.18
C VAL A 78 0.19 -1.00 -10.75
N LEU A 79 -0.81 -1.29 -9.94
CA LEU A 79 -0.99 -2.61 -9.34
C LEU A 79 -2.45 -3.05 -9.48
N PRO A 80 -2.71 -4.38 -9.40
CA PRO A 80 -4.09 -4.86 -9.48
C PRO A 80 -4.96 -4.22 -8.40
N ILE A 81 -6.13 -3.76 -8.82
CA ILE A 81 -7.03 -3.03 -7.91
C ILE A 81 -7.53 -3.91 -6.77
N SER A 82 -7.67 -5.22 -7.03
CA SER A 82 -8.17 -6.15 -6.02
C SER A 82 -7.24 -6.35 -4.84
N LEU A 83 -6.00 -5.92 -4.94
CA LEU A 83 -5.05 -6.03 -3.83
C LEU A 83 -5.21 -4.90 -2.82
N PHE A 84 -5.96 -3.87 -3.15
CA PHE A 84 -6.10 -2.70 -2.30
C PHE A 84 -7.42 -2.68 -1.54
N ARG A 85 -7.41 -1.99 -0.41
CA ARG A 85 -8.63 -1.61 0.31
C ARG A 85 -8.52 -0.12 0.65
N LEU A 86 -9.65 0.50 0.94
CA LEU A 86 -9.60 1.88 1.43
C LEU A 86 -8.94 1.89 2.80
N ALA A 87 -8.08 2.86 3.01
CA ALA A 87 -7.46 3.04 4.32
C ALA A 87 -8.44 3.79 5.22
N LEU A 88 -8.45 3.41 6.50
CA LEU A 88 -9.30 4.08 7.49
C LEU A 88 -8.60 5.32 8.02
N ASP A 89 -9.38 6.36 8.32
CA ASP A 89 -8.82 7.59 8.89
C ASP A 89 -8.05 7.30 10.18
N THR A 90 -8.55 6.35 10.96
CA THR A 90 -7.92 6.00 12.23
C THR A 90 -6.54 5.38 12.05
N GLU A 91 -6.25 4.81 10.88
CA GLU A 91 -4.91 4.30 10.62
C GLU A 91 -4.04 5.31 9.87
N VAL A 92 -4.65 6.16 9.05
CA VAL A 92 -3.89 7.12 8.23
C VAL A 92 -3.41 8.32 9.03
N ILE A 93 -4.25 8.88 9.88
CA ILE A 93 -3.90 10.11 10.58
C ILE A 93 -2.66 9.96 11.46
N PRO A 94 -2.54 8.90 12.27
CA PRO A 94 -1.31 8.71 13.04
C PRO A 94 -0.08 8.54 12.16
N LEU A 95 -0.23 7.88 11.01
CA LEU A 95 0.88 7.67 10.11
C LEU A 95 1.37 8.96 9.49
N LEU A 96 0.45 9.86 9.17
CA LEU A 96 0.82 11.16 8.62
C LEU A 96 1.60 11.99 9.65
N SER A 97 1.20 11.89 10.91
CA SER A 97 1.93 12.58 11.98
C SER A 97 3.36 12.05 12.10
N GLU A 98 3.52 10.74 12.02
CA GLU A 98 4.86 10.16 12.09
C GLU A 98 5.68 10.52 10.86
N LEU A 99 5.03 10.59 9.71
CA LEU A 99 5.70 10.97 8.48
C LEU A 99 6.26 12.39 8.58
N ASP A 100 5.52 13.31 9.18
CA ASP A 100 6.00 14.67 9.40
C ASP A 100 7.23 14.69 10.29
N ASN A 101 7.28 13.81 11.28
CA ASN A 101 8.43 13.72 12.16
C ASN A 101 9.66 13.19 11.41
N LEU A 102 9.46 12.31 10.44
CA LEU A 102 10.56 11.78 9.65
C LEU A 102 11.17 12.81 8.71
N GLU A 103 10.44 13.85 8.37
CA GLU A 103 10.94 14.87 7.45
C GLU A 103 12.20 15.54 7.95
N SER A 104 12.39 15.60 9.26
CA SER A 104 13.55 16.24 9.83
C SER A 104 14.78 15.35 9.81
N GLU A 105 14.65 14.09 9.40
CA GLU A 105 15.73 13.14 9.42
C GLU A 105 16.11 12.74 8.00
N GLU A 106 17.40 12.50 7.80
CA GLU A 106 17.85 12.00 6.52
C GLU A 106 17.43 10.54 6.40
N GLN A 107 16.80 10.22 5.30
CA GLN A 107 16.39 8.87 5.01
C GLN A 107 17.20 8.35 3.83
N ASP A 108 17.65 7.11 3.96
CA ASP A 108 18.38 6.48 2.87
C ASP A 108 17.42 6.13 1.74
N LEU A 109 17.44 6.93 0.69
CA LEU A 109 16.54 6.74 -0.45
C LEU A 109 16.84 5.46 -1.22
N ILE A 110 18.10 5.04 -1.23
CA ILE A 110 18.47 3.80 -1.91
C ILE A 110 17.83 2.61 -1.19
N LEU A 111 17.94 2.60 0.13
CA LEU A 111 17.34 1.53 0.94
C LEU A 111 15.82 1.53 0.77
N THR A 112 15.21 2.70 0.81
CA THR A 112 13.77 2.84 0.68
C THR A 112 13.29 2.29 -0.66
N ARG A 113 13.99 2.61 -1.74
CA ARG A 113 13.64 2.10 -3.07
C ARG A 113 13.80 0.59 -3.15
N GLN A 114 14.83 0.05 -2.52
CA GLN A 114 15.03 -1.39 -2.48
C GLN A 114 13.91 -2.11 -1.73
N LEU A 115 13.48 -1.52 -0.61
CA LEU A 115 12.40 -2.10 0.19
C LEU A 115 11.09 -2.09 -0.58
N LEU A 116 10.80 -1.01 -1.28
CA LEU A 116 9.59 -0.94 -2.09
C LEU A 116 9.65 -1.97 -3.22
N ARG A 117 10.79 -2.09 -3.88
CA ARG A 117 10.95 -3.08 -4.95
C ARG A 117 10.75 -4.49 -4.42
N GLN A 118 11.35 -4.81 -3.28
CA GLN A 118 11.19 -6.13 -2.68
C GLN A 118 9.75 -6.40 -2.33
N PHE A 119 9.05 -5.40 -1.82
CA PHE A 119 7.64 -5.56 -1.50
C PHE A 119 6.83 -5.90 -2.75
N VAL A 120 7.06 -5.16 -3.84
CA VAL A 120 6.35 -5.39 -5.09
C VAL A 120 6.68 -6.76 -5.66
N GLU A 121 7.95 -7.17 -5.60
CA GLU A 121 8.35 -8.49 -6.07
C GLU A 121 7.69 -9.61 -5.25
N THR A 122 7.58 -9.41 -3.95
CA THR A 122 6.90 -10.36 -3.07
C THR A 122 5.42 -10.47 -3.45
N LEU A 123 4.79 -9.35 -3.75
CA LEU A 123 3.40 -9.36 -4.21
C LEU A 123 3.26 -10.11 -5.52
N TRP A 124 4.17 -9.85 -6.46
CA TRP A 124 4.14 -10.52 -7.75
C TRP A 124 4.19 -12.03 -7.58
N GLU A 125 5.09 -12.51 -6.73
CA GLU A 125 5.21 -13.95 -6.49
C GLU A 125 3.99 -14.54 -5.80
N ALA A 126 3.44 -13.80 -4.82
CA ALA A 126 2.31 -14.30 -4.04
C ALA A 126 1.00 -14.28 -4.83
N TYR A 127 0.85 -13.33 -5.76
CA TYR A 127 -0.42 -13.09 -6.43
C TYR A 127 -0.31 -13.15 -7.96
N LYS A 128 0.53 -14.03 -8.47
CA LYS A 128 0.72 -14.18 -9.92
C LYS A 128 -0.59 -14.27 -10.72
N PRO A 129 -1.58 -15.05 -10.29
CA PRO A 129 -2.82 -15.13 -11.06
C PRO A 129 -3.54 -13.79 -11.17
N VAL A 130 -3.49 -12.98 -10.13
CA VAL A 130 -4.13 -11.67 -10.14
C VAL A 130 -3.42 -10.73 -11.11
N PHE A 131 -2.10 -10.73 -11.09
CA PHE A 131 -1.32 -9.91 -12.03
C PHE A 131 -1.55 -10.34 -13.46
N SER A 132 -1.66 -11.63 -13.68
CA SER A 132 -1.88 -12.15 -15.04
C SER A 132 -3.20 -11.68 -15.61
N GLN A 133 -4.23 -11.53 -14.77
CA GLN A 133 -5.54 -11.06 -15.21
C GLN A 133 -5.53 -9.62 -15.68
N THR A 134 -4.51 -8.84 -15.30
CA THR A 134 -4.45 -7.42 -15.65
C THR A 134 -3.69 -7.17 -16.95
N LYS A 135 -3.04 -8.17 -17.52
CA LYS A 135 -2.21 -7.99 -18.71
C LYS A 135 -3.00 -7.90 -19.99
N ASN A 136 -4.11 -8.59 -20.06
CA ASN A 136 -4.93 -8.63 -21.26
C ASN A 136 -6.31 -8.09 -20.93
N PRO A 137 -6.69 -7.02 -21.58
CA PRO A 137 -8.03 -6.48 -21.42
C PRO A 137 -9.08 -7.43 -21.97
#